data_a7a6b27e244d4264b2a36dfb315aa086
#
_entry.id   a7a6b27e244d4264b2a36dfb315aa086
#
_cell.length_a   1.000
_cell.length_b   1.000
_cell.length_c   1.000
_cell.angle_alpha   90.00
_cell.angle_beta   90.00
_cell.angle_gamma   90.00
#
_symmetry.space_group_name_H-M   'P 1'
#
loop_
_entity.id
_entity.type
_entity.pdbx_description
1 polymer ?
#
loop_
_entity_poly.entity_id
_entity_poly.type
_entity_poly.pdbx_seq_one_letter_code
_entity_poly.pdbx_strand_id
1 'polypeptide(L)'
;MCALLLLSLASNSYAQAKKMRGLKDEVKNRFLMGVALTDAQVADRFPEKTEIIKRHFNSIVAENTMKSGFLQPREGEFNFEAADAFVEFGLENKMFIIGHTLIWHSQLPDWFCVDSDGKNVSADVLKKRMKAHIQTVVGRYKGKVKGWDVVNEAIEGDGSFRKSKFYEILGEEFIELAFKYAHEVDPNAELYYNDYGMDGEKKRDGVVALVKNLKKKRIRIDGVGMQGHMGLVHPDIAEFEKSINAFSSAGVKVMITEWDMSALPSAWGASANISDTQEFNAKYNPYTESLPEGVSEKWNARMEEFFRLFLRHSNSISRVAFWGVSDDDSWLNNFPMRGRTDYALAFSRDLKPKPFVEKILKGKVREKALPKTK
;
A
#
# COMPACT_ATOMS: atom_id res chain seq x y z
N MET A 1 -70.57 -35.73 9.82
CA MET A 1 -69.23 -35.68 10.41
C MET A 1 -68.32 -34.96 9.39
N CYS A 2 -68.12 -33.62 9.56
CA CYS A 2 -67.20 -32.83 8.72
C CYS A 2 -65.90 -32.67 9.48
N ALA A 3 -64.82 -33.18 8.93
CA ALA A 3 -63.46 -32.96 9.42
C ALA A 3 -62.86 -31.69 8.81
N LEU A 4 -62.69 -30.63 9.60
CA LEU A 4 -61.95 -29.43 9.21
C LEU A 4 -60.45 -29.70 9.28
N LEU A 5 -59.76 -29.67 8.15
CA LEU A 5 -58.32 -29.61 8.07
C LEU A 5 -57.88 -28.18 8.28
N LEU A 6 -57.21 -27.89 9.40
CA LEU A 6 -56.46 -26.67 9.66
C LEU A 6 -55.08 -26.77 9.01
N LEU A 7 -54.88 -26.10 7.87
CA LEU A 7 -53.56 -25.85 7.28
C LEU A 7 -52.90 -24.72 8.05
N SER A 8 -51.91 -25.07 8.87
CA SER A 8 -50.99 -24.10 9.48
C SER A 8 -50.00 -23.60 8.45
N LEU A 9 -50.17 -22.37 7.96
CA LEU A 9 -49.18 -21.62 7.22
C LEU A 9 -48.05 -21.23 8.14
N ALA A 10 -46.99 -22.02 8.17
CA ALA A 10 -45.71 -21.64 8.76
C ALA A 10 -45.09 -20.59 7.83
N SER A 11 -45.23 -19.31 8.18
CA SER A 11 -44.52 -18.24 7.54
C SER A 11 -43.03 -18.33 7.92
N ASN A 12 -42.23 -18.89 7.02
CA ASN A 12 -40.78 -18.82 7.09
C ASN A 12 -40.34 -17.38 6.85
N SER A 13 -40.32 -16.56 7.89
CA SER A 13 -39.58 -15.30 7.89
C SER A 13 -38.09 -15.60 8.02
N TYR A 14 -37.43 -15.89 6.90
CA TYR A 14 -35.99 -15.75 6.80
C TYR A 14 -35.67 -14.26 7.00
N ALA A 15 -35.36 -13.88 8.23
CA ALA A 15 -34.76 -12.61 8.51
C ALA A 15 -33.44 -12.55 7.74
N GLN A 16 -33.46 -11.81 6.63
CA GLN A 16 -32.25 -11.56 5.84
C GLN A 16 -31.29 -10.83 6.75
N ALA A 17 -30.27 -11.55 7.26
CA ALA A 17 -29.27 -10.97 8.14
C ALA A 17 -28.71 -9.72 7.43
N LYS A 18 -28.97 -8.55 7.98
CA LYS A 18 -28.52 -7.28 7.39
C LYS A 18 -27.01 -7.35 7.24
N LYS A 19 -26.54 -7.48 6.00
CA LYS A 19 -25.10 -7.57 5.69
C LYS A 19 -24.38 -6.43 6.40
N MET A 20 -23.50 -6.77 7.32
CA MET A 20 -22.78 -5.76 8.10
C MET A 20 -21.85 -4.98 7.15
N ARG A 21 -21.99 -3.65 7.14
CA ARG A 21 -21.21 -2.75 6.27
C ARG A 21 -19.73 -2.77 6.67
N GLY A 22 -18.86 -2.69 5.68
CA GLY A 22 -17.41 -2.55 5.85
C GLY A 22 -16.91 -1.14 5.52
N LEU A 23 -15.64 -0.88 5.70
CA LEU A 23 -15.01 0.41 5.36
C LEU A 23 -15.22 0.76 3.88
N LYS A 24 -15.09 -0.21 2.97
CA LYS A 24 -15.32 -0.03 1.53
C LYS A 24 -16.73 0.47 1.19
N ASP A 25 -17.72 0.13 2.01
CA ASP A 25 -19.11 0.57 1.79
C ASP A 25 -19.32 2.03 2.22
N GLU A 26 -18.55 2.49 3.23
CA GLU A 26 -18.62 3.88 3.73
C GLU A 26 -17.97 4.89 2.78
N VAL A 27 -17.01 4.44 1.98
CA VAL A 27 -16.29 5.27 1.00
C VAL A 27 -16.67 4.95 -0.44
N LYS A 28 -17.74 4.19 -0.63
CA LYS A 28 -18.23 3.83 -1.96
C LYS A 28 -18.41 5.09 -2.84
N ASN A 29 -17.90 5.04 -4.07
CA ASN A 29 -17.88 6.14 -5.04
C ASN A 29 -16.91 7.29 -4.70
N ARG A 30 -16.01 7.13 -3.73
CA ARG A 30 -14.95 8.09 -3.41
C ARG A 30 -13.58 7.55 -3.79
N PHE A 31 -13.15 6.49 -3.14
CA PHE A 31 -11.90 5.79 -3.42
C PHE A 31 -12.00 4.31 -3.00
N LEU A 32 -11.06 3.52 -3.45
CA LEU A 32 -10.96 2.12 -3.03
C LEU A 32 -10.35 2.02 -1.62
N MET A 33 -10.91 1.15 -0.78
CA MET A 33 -10.27 0.73 0.47
C MET A 33 -9.41 -0.49 0.22
N GLY A 34 -8.12 -0.35 0.44
CA GLY A 34 -7.12 -1.40 0.21
C GLY A 34 -6.50 -1.94 1.48
N VAL A 35 -5.81 -3.07 1.34
CA VAL A 35 -5.02 -3.70 2.39
C VAL A 35 -3.87 -4.50 1.80
N ALA A 36 -2.70 -4.47 2.46
CA ALA A 36 -1.58 -5.36 2.15
C ALA A 36 -1.83 -6.73 2.79
N LEU A 37 -1.53 -7.79 2.04
CA LEU A 37 -1.76 -9.17 2.46
C LEU A 37 -0.46 -9.99 2.42
N THR A 38 -0.29 -10.84 3.44
CA THR A 38 0.72 -11.88 3.47
C THR A 38 0.24 -13.13 2.71
N ASP A 39 1.17 -14.01 2.34
CA ASP A 39 0.86 -15.33 1.77
C ASP A 39 0.02 -16.20 2.72
N ALA A 40 0.27 -16.12 4.02
CA ALA A 40 -0.47 -16.86 5.04
C ALA A 40 -1.95 -16.44 5.12
N GLN A 41 -2.25 -15.14 4.94
CA GLN A 41 -3.63 -14.63 4.90
C GLN A 41 -4.34 -15.05 3.61
N VAL A 42 -3.63 -15.02 2.49
CA VAL A 42 -4.14 -15.46 1.19
C VAL A 42 -4.45 -16.97 1.18
N ALA A 43 -3.62 -17.77 1.83
CA ALA A 43 -3.81 -19.21 1.99
C ALA A 43 -4.89 -19.58 3.03
N ASP A 44 -5.67 -18.62 3.51
CA ASP A 44 -6.75 -18.77 4.52
C ASP A 44 -6.30 -19.47 5.82
N ARG A 45 -5.02 -19.26 6.19
CA ARG A 45 -4.51 -19.80 7.48
C ARG A 45 -5.09 -19.06 8.69
N PHE A 46 -5.78 -17.92 8.45
CA PHE A 46 -6.41 -17.07 9.44
C PHE A 46 -7.83 -16.69 8.99
N PRO A 47 -8.82 -17.62 9.09
CA PRO A 47 -10.17 -17.39 8.58
C PRO A 47 -10.84 -16.12 9.12
N GLU A 48 -10.58 -15.76 10.39
CA GLU A 48 -11.13 -14.56 11.01
C GLU A 48 -10.61 -13.27 10.35
N LYS A 49 -9.33 -13.27 9.93
CA LYS A 49 -8.75 -12.15 9.17
C LYS A 49 -9.31 -12.11 7.76
N THR A 50 -9.52 -13.27 7.14
CA THR A 50 -10.13 -13.37 5.81
C THR A 50 -11.53 -12.75 5.78
N GLU A 51 -12.34 -12.96 6.83
CA GLU A 51 -13.65 -12.30 6.94
C GLU A 51 -13.54 -10.77 7.07
N ILE A 52 -12.57 -10.26 7.82
CA ILE A 52 -12.27 -8.83 7.91
C ILE A 52 -11.86 -8.29 6.53
N ILE A 53 -10.94 -8.97 5.84
CA ILE A 53 -10.46 -8.58 4.52
C ILE A 53 -11.64 -8.48 3.54
N LYS A 54 -12.43 -9.53 3.42
CA LYS A 54 -13.58 -9.58 2.51
C LYS A 54 -14.65 -8.54 2.84
N ARG A 55 -14.84 -8.24 4.11
CA ARG A 55 -15.85 -7.29 4.57
C ARG A 55 -15.42 -5.84 4.36
N HIS A 56 -14.18 -5.49 4.67
CA HIS A 56 -13.75 -4.10 4.79
C HIS A 56 -13.04 -3.56 3.55
N PHE A 57 -12.48 -4.42 2.69
CA PHE A 57 -11.60 -4.01 1.61
C PHE A 57 -12.12 -4.45 0.23
N ASN A 58 -11.79 -3.69 -0.79
CA ASN A 58 -12.08 -3.95 -2.20
C ASN A 58 -10.85 -3.74 -3.10
N SER A 59 -9.68 -3.51 -2.51
CA SER A 59 -8.38 -3.51 -3.18
C SER A 59 -7.37 -4.25 -2.32
N ILE A 60 -6.42 -4.93 -2.96
CA ILE A 60 -5.34 -5.66 -2.29
C ILE A 60 -4.00 -5.38 -2.96
N VAL A 61 -2.94 -5.44 -2.14
CA VAL A 61 -1.55 -5.40 -2.57
C VAL A 61 -0.79 -6.52 -1.85
N ALA A 62 0.16 -7.16 -2.53
CA ALA A 62 0.98 -8.20 -1.89
C ALA A 62 2.06 -7.52 -1.04
N GLU A 63 2.16 -7.89 0.25
CA GLU A 63 3.18 -7.34 1.13
C GLU A 63 4.60 -7.67 0.64
N ASN A 64 4.84 -8.92 0.23
CA ASN A 64 6.17 -9.38 -0.18
C ASN A 64 6.17 -10.22 -1.46
N THR A 65 5.16 -11.05 -1.71
CA THR A 65 5.20 -12.14 -2.69
C THR A 65 5.38 -11.69 -4.14
N MET A 66 5.14 -10.42 -4.46
CA MET A 66 5.34 -9.86 -5.81
C MET A 66 6.62 -9.01 -5.94
N LYS A 67 7.47 -8.93 -4.91
CA LYS A 67 8.76 -8.26 -4.97
C LYS A 67 9.79 -9.12 -5.72
N SER A 68 10.74 -8.49 -6.39
CA SER A 68 11.68 -9.18 -7.29
C SER A 68 12.45 -10.32 -6.62
N GLY A 69 12.85 -10.14 -5.34
CA GLY A 69 13.58 -11.18 -4.59
C GLY A 69 12.77 -12.44 -4.33
N PHE A 70 11.44 -12.32 -4.24
CA PHE A 70 10.55 -13.47 -4.07
C PHE A 70 10.16 -14.10 -5.41
N LEU A 71 9.87 -13.26 -6.42
CA LEU A 71 9.43 -13.73 -7.73
C LEU A 71 10.55 -14.34 -8.56
N GLN A 72 11.76 -13.77 -8.50
CA GLN A 72 12.87 -14.16 -9.35
C GLN A 72 14.18 -14.21 -8.56
N PRO A 73 14.33 -15.18 -7.63
CA PRO A 73 15.51 -15.29 -6.76
C PRO A 73 16.80 -15.51 -7.54
N ARG A 74 16.74 -16.10 -8.75
CA ARG A 74 17.87 -16.28 -9.67
C ARG A 74 17.49 -15.82 -11.08
N GLU A 75 18.50 -15.42 -11.87
CA GLU A 75 18.28 -14.98 -13.26
C GLU A 75 17.58 -16.07 -14.06
N GLY A 76 16.43 -15.74 -14.65
CA GLY A 76 15.64 -16.67 -15.46
C GLY A 76 14.76 -17.68 -14.67
N GLU A 77 14.92 -17.77 -13.34
CA GLU A 77 14.14 -18.68 -12.50
C GLU A 77 13.05 -17.91 -11.75
N PHE A 78 11.80 -18.20 -12.08
CA PHE A 78 10.65 -17.55 -11.43
C PHE A 78 9.91 -18.48 -10.48
N ASN A 79 9.53 -17.94 -9.33
CA ASN A 79 8.62 -18.59 -8.38
C ASN A 79 7.33 -17.78 -8.31
N PHE A 80 6.28 -18.29 -8.96
CA PHE A 80 4.99 -17.60 -9.04
C PHE A 80 3.93 -18.16 -8.08
N GLU A 81 4.20 -19.25 -7.38
CA GLU A 81 3.18 -19.97 -6.60
C GLU A 81 2.41 -19.04 -5.63
N ALA A 82 3.11 -18.31 -4.78
CA ALA A 82 2.50 -17.41 -3.83
C ALA A 82 1.83 -16.18 -4.50
N ALA A 83 2.43 -15.67 -5.58
CA ALA A 83 1.87 -14.55 -6.32
C ALA A 83 0.63 -14.96 -7.14
N ASP A 84 0.60 -16.18 -7.68
CA ASP A 84 -0.58 -16.74 -8.34
C ASP A 84 -1.74 -16.88 -7.35
N ALA A 85 -1.50 -17.45 -6.17
CA ALA A 85 -2.51 -17.58 -5.11
C ALA A 85 -3.04 -16.20 -4.69
N PHE A 86 -2.18 -15.19 -4.57
CA PHE A 86 -2.58 -13.82 -4.26
C PHE A 86 -3.49 -13.22 -5.34
N VAL A 87 -3.14 -13.38 -6.61
CA VAL A 87 -3.95 -12.87 -7.72
C VAL A 87 -5.29 -13.61 -7.80
N GLU A 88 -5.30 -14.92 -7.61
CA GLU A 88 -6.52 -15.75 -7.59
C GLU A 88 -7.45 -15.31 -6.46
N PHE A 89 -6.94 -15.16 -5.24
CA PHE A 89 -7.72 -14.62 -4.12
C PHE A 89 -8.38 -13.28 -4.46
N GLY A 90 -7.64 -12.38 -5.10
CA GLY A 90 -8.18 -11.09 -5.52
C GLY A 90 -9.29 -11.20 -6.58
N LEU A 91 -9.12 -12.08 -7.56
CA LEU A 91 -10.11 -12.32 -8.61
C LEU A 91 -11.39 -12.95 -8.05
N GLU A 92 -11.28 -13.98 -7.23
CA GLU A 92 -12.41 -14.66 -6.59
C GLU A 92 -13.26 -13.71 -5.74
N ASN A 93 -12.59 -12.79 -5.03
CA ASN A 93 -13.24 -11.81 -4.18
C ASN A 93 -13.57 -10.48 -4.91
N LYS A 94 -13.37 -10.42 -6.24
CA LYS A 94 -13.66 -9.23 -7.08
C LYS A 94 -12.97 -7.96 -6.59
N MET A 95 -11.73 -8.09 -6.11
CA MET A 95 -10.93 -6.99 -5.60
C MET A 95 -10.07 -6.35 -6.69
N PHE A 96 -9.75 -5.08 -6.53
CA PHE A 96 -8.79 -4.38 -7.37
C PHE A 96 -7.38 -4.77 -6.93
N ILE A 97 -6.64 -5.46 -7.81
CA ILE A 97 -5.34 -6.08 -7.49
C ILE A 97 -4.23 -5.13 -7.94
N ILE A 98 -3.29 -4.87 -7.03
CA ILE A 98 -2.09 -4.07 -7.27
C ILE A 98 -0.87 -4.98 -7.23
N GLY A 99 -0.02 -4.87 -8.25
CA GLY A 99 1.30 -5.50 -8.27
C GLY A 99 2.34 -4.58 -7.63
N HIS A 100 2.98 -5.04 -6.59
CA HIS A 100 4.01 -4.32 -5.85
C HIS A 100 5.24 -5.20 -5.65
N THR A 101 6.35 -4.87 -6.22
CA THR A 101 6.71 -3.79 -7.14
C THR A 101 7.63 -4.33 -8.23
N LEU A 102 7.64 -3.71 -9.43
CA LEU A 102 8.45 -4.23 -10.54
C LEU A 102 9.94 -3.89 -10.37
N ILE A 103 10.27 -2.63 -10.06
CA ILE A 103 11.65 -2.15 -9.90
C ILE A 103 11.77 -1.42 -8.55
N TRP A 104 12.61 -1.98 -7.69
CA TRP A 104 12.95 -1.42 -6.39
C TRP A 104 14.38 -1.79 -6.02
N HIS A 105 15.09 -0.89 -5.35
CA HIS A 105 16.48 -1.07 -4.95
C HIS A 105 16.65 -2.03 -3.75
N SER A 106 15.58 -2.26 -2.99
CA SER A 106 15.55 -3.15 -1.82
C SER A 106 14.84 -4.47 -2.14
N GLN A 107 15.08 -5.49 -1.35
CA GLN A 107 14.57 -6.86 -1.58
C GLN A 107 14.77 -7.34 -3.03
N LEU A 108 15.89 -6.92 -3.61
CA LEU A 108 16.33 -7.20 -4.97
C LEU A 108 17.47 -8.23 -4.93
N PRO A 109 17.44 -9.32 -5.71
CA PRO A 109 18.55 -10.27 -5.76
C PRO A 109 19.79 -9.63 -6.41
N ASP A 110 20.96 -9.96 -5.89
CA ASP A 110 22.23 -9.38 -6.35
C ASP A 110 22.45 -9.57 -7.86
N TRP A 111 22.10 -10.73 -8.41
CA TRP A 111 22.24 -11.01 -9.83
C TRP A 111 21.63 -9.95 -10.74
N PHE A 112 20.64 -9.19 -10.25
CA PHE A 112 19.93 -8.23 -11.08
C PHE A 112 20.83 -7.09 -11.58
N CYS A 113 21.69 -6.59 -10.71
CA CYS A 113 22.54 -5.43 -10.98
C CYS A 113 24.05 -5.74 -10.97
N VAL A 114 24.46 -6.92 -10.48
CA VAL A 114 25.88 -7.29 -10.41
C VAL A 114 26.19 -8.57 -11.20
N ASP A 115 27.44 -8.71 -11.60
CA ASP A 115 27.97 -9.92 -12.23
C ASP A 115 28.55 -10.91 -11.19
N SER A 116 29.11 -12.00 -11.69
CA SER A 116 29.74 -13.02 -10.84
C SER A 116 30.93 -12.51 -10.04
N ASP A 117 31.56 -11.42 -10.47
CA ASP A 117 32.70 -10.81 -9.78
C ASP A 117 32.27 -9.74 -8.77
N GLY A 118 30.95 -9.55 -8.58
CA GLY A 118 30.37 -8.54 -7.68
C GLY A 118 30.45 -7.11 -8.20
N LYS A 119 30.75 -6.92 -9.50
CA LYS A 119 30.79 -5.61 -10.16
C LYS A 119 29.46 -5.27 -10.79
N ASN A 120 29.15 -3.98 -10.92
CA ASN A 120 27.99 -3.54 -11.67
C ASN A 120 28.03 -4.09 -13.10
N VAL A 121 26.90 -4.65 -13.57
CA VAL A 121 26.77 -5.10 -14.95
C VAL A 121 26.77 -3.92 -15.92
N SER A 122 26.99 -4.18 -17.21
CA SER A 122 26.86 -3.14 -18.24
C SER A 122 25.42 -2.64 -18.37
N ALA A 123 25.24 -1.42 -18.90
CA ALA A 123 23.94 -0.83 -19.16
C ALA A 123 23.05 -1.74 -20.01
N ASP A 124 23.59 -2.37 -21.06
CA ASP A 124 22.84 -3.25 -21.95
C ASP A 124 22.37 -4.53 -21.24
N VAL A 125 23.19 -5.10 -20.36
CA VAL A 125 22.81 -6.26 -19.55
C VAL A 125 21.67 -5.89 -18.60
N LEU A 126 21.77 -4.75 -17.88
CA LEU A 126 20.71 -4.33 -16.97
C LEU A 126 19.40 -4.02 -17.72
N LYS A 127 19.46 -3.33 -18.86
CA LYS A 127 18.27 -3.08 -19.71
C LYS A 127 17.59 -4.39 -20.12
N LYS A 128 18.37 -5.39 -20.52
CA LYS A 128 17.86 -6.71 -20.90
C LYS A 128 17.21 -7.43 -19.71
N ARG A 129 17.85 -7.41 -18.54
CA ARG A 129 17.32 -8.02 -17.31
C ARG A 129 16.02 -7.37 -16.87
N MET A 130 15.99 -6.03 -16.81
CA MET A 130 14.78 -5.26 -16.49
C MET A 130 13.63 -5.58 -17.46
N LYS A 131 13.92 -5.59 -18.75
CA LYS A 131 12.91 -5.90 -19.78
C LYS A 131 12.36 -7.30 -19.62
N ALA A 132 13.21 -8.30 -19.45
CA ALA A 132 12.82 -9.70 -19.29
C ALA A 132 11.98 -9.90 -18.02
N HIS A 133 12.41 -9.32 -16.89
CA HIS A 133 11.66 -9.38 -15.63
C HIS A 133 10.26 -8.77 -15.78
N ILE A 134 10.17 -7.53 -16.25
CA ILE A 134 8.89 -6.81 -16.39
C ILE A 134 7.97 -7.54 -17.38
N GLN A 135 8.51 -7.97 -18.54
CA GLN A 135 7.72 -8.70 -19.53
C GLN A 135 7.15 -10.00 -18.98
N THR A 136 7.93 -10.74 -18.21
CA THR A 136 7.48 -12.01 -17.64
C THR A 136 6.44 -11.79 -16.55
N VAL A 137 6.71 -10.89 -15.61
CA VAL A 137 5.82 -10.64 -14.45
C VAL A 137 4.51 -9.98 -14.89
N VAL A 138 4.59 -8.86 -15.62
CA VAL A 138 3.38 -8.16 -16.09
C VAL A 138 2.60 -9.03 -17.08
N GLY A 139 3.30 -9.76 -17.96
CA GLY A 139 2.69 -10.66 -18.94
C GLY A 139 1.88 -11.77 -18.30
N ARG A 140 2.40 -12.39 -17.23
CA ARG A 140 1.67 -13.42 -16.48
C ARG A 140 0.34 -12.94 -15.91
N TYR A 141 0.29 -11.70 -15.45
CA TYR A 141 -0.87 -11.14 -14.76
C TYR A 141 -1.65 -10.13 -15.61
N LYS A 142 -1.37 -10.06 -16.91
CA LYS A 142 -2.04 -9.17 -17.85
C LYS A 142 -3.57 -9.30 -17.76
N GLY A 143 -4.24 -8.15 -17.59
CA GLY A 143 -5.70 -8.05 -17.45
C GLY A 143 -6.24 -8.47 -16.07
N LYS A 144 -5.44 -9.15 -15.24
CA LYS A 144 -5.78 -9.56 -13.87
C LYS A 144 -5.37 -8.50 -12.84
N VAL A 145 -4.09 -8.15 -12.80
CA VAL A 145 -3.57 -7.03 -12.02
C VAL A 145 -4.02 -5.73 -12.70
N LYS A 146 -4.57 -4.81 -11.93
CA LYS A 146 -5.20 -3.58 -12.43
C LYS A 146 -4.27 -2.38 -12.43
N GLY A 147 -3.24 -2.43 -11.62
CA GLY A 147 -2.22 -1.39 -11.55
C GLY A 147 -0.91 -1.93 -10.97
N TRP A 148 0.21 -1.32 -11.34
CA TRP A 148 1.54 -1.69 -10.92
C TRP A 148 2.27 -0.52 -10.28
N ASP A 149 2.85 -0.74 -9.12
CA ASP A 149 3.93 0.10 -8.62
C ASP A 149 5.17 -0.24 -9.46
N VAL A 150 5.37 0.55 -10.54
CA VAL A 150 6.40 0.26 -11.55
C VAL A 150 7.79 0.51 -11.01
N VAL A 151 7.96 1.65 -10.32
CA VAL A 151 9.19 2.02 -9.64
C VAL A 151 8.86 2.46 -8.22
N ASN A 152 9.57 1.90 -7.26
CA ASN A 152 9.43 2.20 -5.85
C ASN A 152 10.69 2.91 -5.32
N GLU A 153 10.49 4.04 -4.60
CA GLU A 153 11.49 4.72 -3.76
C GLU A 153 12.76 5.18 -4.50
N ALA A 154 12.60 5.85 -5.64
CA ALA A 154 13.72 6.34 -6.44
C ALA A 154 14.13 7.79 -6.15
N ILE A 155 13.39 8.52 -5.31
CA ILE A 155 13.67 9.92 -4.95
C ILE A 155 14.04 10.02 -3.47
N GLU A 156 15.14 10.69 -3.16
CA GLU A 156 15.59 10.94 -1.80
C GLU A 156 14.84 12.11 -1.13
N GLY A 157 14.98 12.25 0.19
CA GLY A 157 14.32 13.30 0.96
C GLY A 157 14.68 14.73 0.54
N ASP A 158 15.84 14.93 -0.10
CA ASP A 158 16.29 16.22 -0.65
C ASP A 158 15.77 16.48 -2.09
N GLY A 159 14.99 15.56 -2.65
CA GLY A 159 14.43 15.64 -4.00
C GLY A 159 15.34 15.11 -5.11
N SER A 160 16.55 14.68 -4.80
CA SER A 160 17.47 14.07 -5.75
C SER A 160 17.12 12.60 -6.02
N PHE A 161 17.63 12.06 -7.14
CA PHE A 161 17.49 10.62 -7.40
C PHE A 161 18.37 9.81 -6.44
N ARG A 162 17.76 8.73 -5.88
CA ARG A 162 18.47 7.74 -5.08
C ARG A 162 19.60 7.10 -5.89
N LYS A 163 20.81 7.09 -5.33
CA LYS A 163 22.00 6.46 -5.93
C LYS A 163 21.97 4.95 -5.78
N SER A 164 20.87 4.33 -6.22
CA SER A 164 20.74 2.89 -6.32
C SER A 164 21.60 2.33 -7.45
N LYS A 165 21.84 1.01 -7.46
CA LYS A 165 22.57 0.35 -8.56
C LYS A 165 21.90 0.57 -9.93
N PHE A 166 20.57 0.67 -9.98
CA PHE A 166 19.85 1.04 -11.20
C PHE A 166 20.27 2.43 -11.70
N TYR A 167 20.33 3.40 -10.78
CA TYR A 167 20.72 4.77 -11.12
C TYR A 167 22.22 4.86 -11.47
N GLU A 168 23.09 4.16 -10.73
CA GLU A 168 24.53 4.15 -11.02
C GLU A 168 24.84 3.63 -12.41
N ILE A 169 24.08 2.64 -12.90
CA ILE A 169 24.30 1.99 -14.21
C ILE A 169 23.59 2.75 -15.34
N LEU A 170 22.37 3.20 -15.14
CA LEU A 170 21.50 3.74 -16.18
C LEU A 170 21.13 5.23 -16.01
N GLY A 171 21.52 5.88 -14.90
CA GLY A 171 21.00 7.21 -14.59
C GLY A 171 19.47 7.18 -14.44
N GLU A 172 18.81 8.28 -14.78
CA GLU A 172 17.34 8.41 -14.73
C GLU A 172 16.63 7.50 -15.76
N GLU A 173 17.33 7.02 -16.77
CA GLU A 173 16.76 6.23 -17.88
C GLU A 173 16.11 4.94 -17.36
N PHE A 174 16.56 4.37 -16.23
CA PHE A 174 15.96 3.14 -15.71
C PHE A 174 14.47 3.29 -15.39
N ILE A 175 14.05 4.47 -14.89
CA ILE A 175 12.63 4.75 -14.58
C ILE A 175 11.81 4.78 -15.87
N GLU A 176 12.30 5.50 -16.87
CA GLU A 176 11.64 5.61 -18.18
C GLU A 176 11.45 4.25 -18.84
N LEU A 177 12.51 3.42 -18.80
CA LEU A 177 12.49 2.07 -19.37
C LEU A 177 11.50 1.17 -18.62
N ALA A 178 11.47 1.23 -17.29
CA ALA A 178 10.53 0.44 -16.50
C ALA A 178 9.08 0.74 -16.88
N PHE A 179 8.70 2.03 -16.94
CA PHE A 179 7.34 2.44 -17.33
C PHE A 179 7.03 2.06 -18.80
N LYS A 180 7.97 2.22 -19.72
CA LYS A 180 7.79 1.80 -21.12
C LYS A 180 7.56 0.30 -21.23
N TYR A 181 8.41 -0.51 -20.58
CA TYR A 181 8.29 -1.98 -20.63
C TYR A 181 6.98 -2.48 -20.02
N ALA A 182 6.55 -1.91 -18.91
CA ALA A 182 5.27 -2.27 -18.30
C ALA A 182 4.09 -1.92 -19.22
N HIS A 183 4.09 -0.71 -19.80
CA HIS A 183 3.06 -0.27 -20.74
C HIS A 183 2.99 -1.11 -22.02
N GLU A 184 4.14 -1.47 -22.58
CA GLU A 184 4.22 -2.33 -23.78
C GLU A 184 3.55 -3.68 -23.56
N VAL A 185 3.64 -4.24 -22.35
CA VAL A 185 3.09 -5.57 -22.04
C VAL A 185 1.59 -5.49 -21.72
N ASP A 186 1.18 -4.60 -20.81
CA ASP A 186 -0.24 -4.39 -20.48
C ASP A 186 -0.61 -2.91 -20.58
N PRO A 187 -1.09 -2.47 -21.76
CA PRO A 187 -1.51 -1.08 -21.94
C PRO A 187 -2.76 -0.68 -21.14
N ASN A 188 -3.47 -1.63 -20.56
CA ASN A 188 -4.69 -1.38 -19.78
C ASN A 188 -4.45 -1.27 -18.27
N ALA A 189 -3.34 -1.80 -17.76
CA ALA A 189 -2.98 -1.65 -16.36
C ALA A 189 -2.57 -0.19 -16.07
N GLU A 190 -2.96 0.32 -14.91
CA GLU A 190 -2.49 1.62 -14.42
C GLU A 190 -1.02 1.51 -13.96
N LEU A 191 -0.21 2.56 -14.17
CA LEU A 191 1.22 2.58 -13.88
C LEU A 191 1.54 3.66 -12.86
N TYR A 192 2.18 3.29 -11.73
CA TYR A 192 2.40 4.16 -10.60
C TYR A 192 3.88 4.29 -10.24
N TYR A 193 4.22 5.46 -9.72
CA TYR A 193 5.41 5.69 -8.90
C TYR A 193 5.00 5.68 -7.44
N ASN A 194 5.69 4.94 -6.57
CA ASN A 194 5.38 4.82 -5.14
C ASN A 194 6.58 5.20 -4.28
N ASP A 195 6.37 5.95 -3.18
CA ASP A 195 7.46 6.36 -2.29
C ASP A 195 6.96 6.78 -0.90
N TYR A 196 7.86 6.79 0.09
CA TYR A 196 7.64 7.29 1.45
C TYR A 196 8.06 8.76 1.62
N GLY A 197 7.72 9.37 2.77
CA GLY A 197 8.19 10.72 3.15
C GLY A 197 7.84 11.82 2.14
N MET A 198 6.76 11.64 1.39
CA MET A 198 6.36 12.55 0.32
C MET A 198 5.67 13.83 0.82
N ASP A 199 5.49 13.99 2.12
CA ASP A 199 5.08 15.24 2.77
C ASP A 199 6.19 16.29 2.74
N GLY A 200 7.46 15.87 2.65
CA GLY A 200 8.61 16.78 2.54
C GLY A 200 8.60 17.59 1.24
N GLU A 201 8.78 18.91 1.34
CA GLU A 201 8.73 19.86 0.21
C GLU A 201 9.67 19.46 -0.93
N LYS A 202 10.95 19.23 -0.62
CA LYS A 202 11.97 18.91 -1.63
C LYS A 202 11.67 17.59 -2.35
N LYS A 203 11.26 16.56 -1.59
CA LYS A 203 10.90 15.26 -2.16
C LYS A 203 9.64 15.39 -3.03
N ARG A 204 8.63 16.10 -2.56
CA ARG A 204 7.42 16.45 -3.33
C ARG A 204 7.78 17.08 -4.67
N ASP A 205 8.68 18.07 -4.67
CA ASP A 205 9.10 18.76 -5.89
C ASP A 205 9.88 17.84 -6.83
N GLY A 206 10.74 16.98 -6.30
CA GLY A 206 11.45 15.95 -7.07
C GLY A 206 10.49 14.98 -7.76
N VAL A 207 9.47 14.51 -7.05
CA VAL A 207 8.44 13.62 -7.62
C VAL A 207 7.58 14.35 -8.66
N VAL A 208 7.21 15.61 -8.42
CA VAL A 208 6.50 16.43 -9.43
C VAL A 208 7.35 16.60 -10.69
N ALA A 209 8.65 16.83 -10.54
CA ALA A 209 9.59 16.95 -11.67
C ALA A 209 9.67 15.61 -12.45
N LEU A 210 9.77 14.48 -11.75
CA LEU A 210 9.73 13.14 -12.36
C LEU A 210 8.45 12.94 -13.18
N VAL A 211 7.28 13.20 -12.61
CA VAL A 211 5.99 13.06 -13.31
C VAL A 211 5.94 13.92 -14.56
N LYS A 212 6.35 15.19 -14.45
CA LYS A 212 6.39 16.12 -15.61
C LYS A 212 7.37 15.67 -16.68
N ASN A 213 8.53 15.13 -16.29
CA ASN A 213 9.53 14.62 -17.24
C ASN A 213 9.00 13.40 -18.02
N LEU A 214 8.40 12.41 -17.34
CA LEU A 214 7.78 11.26 -17.99
C LEU A 214 6.70 11.69 -18.99
N LYS A 215 5.80 12.59 -18.57
CA LYS A 215 4.74 13.13 -19.45
C LYS A 215 5.31 13.89 -20.66
N LYS A 216 6.32 14.73 -20.47
CA LYS A 216 7.01 15.45 -21.55
C LYS A 216 7.59 14.47 -22.59
N LYS A 217 8.10 13.32 -22.13
CA LYS A 217 8.62 12.24 -22.99
C LYS A 217 7.52 11.32 -23.54
N ARG A 218 6.24 11.62 -23.26
CA ARG A 218 5.08 10.80 -23.62
C ARG A 218 5.15 9.38 -23.06
N ILE A 219 5.76 9.23 -21.89
CA ILE A 219 5.79 7.97 -21.13
C ILE A 219 4.59 8.01 -20.18
N ARG A 220 3.77 6.96 -20.22
CA ARG A 220 2.57 6.87 -19.42
C ARG A 220 2.93 6.72 -17.94
N ILE A 221 2.31 7.56 -17.11
CA ILE A 221 2.22 7.46 -15.67
C ILE A 221 0.82 7.87 -15.25
N ASP A 222 0.11 7.01 -14.52
CA ASP A 222 -1.29 7.23 -14.16
C ASP A 222 -1.44 7.77 -12.74
N GLY A 223 -0.51 7.47 -11.84
CA GLY A 223 -0.61 7.88 -10.45
C GLY A 223 0.70 7.91 -9.69
N VAL A 224 0.63 8.56 -8.52
CA VAL A 224 1.67 8.61 -7.50
C VAL A 224 1.12 8.04 -6.21
N GLY A 225 1.80 7.04 -5.66
CA GLY A 225 1.51 6.44 -4.37
C GLY A 225 2.33 7.12 -3.28
N MET A 226 1.65 7.72 -2.30
CA MET A 226 2.22 8.18 -1.05
C MET A 226 2.10 7.02 -0.05
N GLN A 227 3.19 6.39 0.37
CA GLN A 227 3.12 5.21 1.24
C GLN A 227 2.29 5.49 2.50
N GLY A 228 2.54 6.60 3.18
CA GLY A 228 1.72 6.98 4.33
C GLY A 228 2.10 6.27 5.62
N HIS A 229 3.38 5.91 5.79
CA HIS A 229 3.94 5.48 7.07
C HIS A 229 4.05 6.69 8.02
N MET A 230 3.27 6.68 9.07
CA MET A 230 3.05 7.85 9.93
C MET A 230 3.40 7.57 11.39
N GLY A 231 3.47 8.63 12.17
CA GLY A 231 3.56 8.61 13.62
C GLY A 231 2.61 9.62 14.26
N LEU A 232 2.59 9.67 15.59
CA LEU A 232 1.67 10.53 16.35
C LEU A 232 1.86 12.04 16.09
N VAL A 233 3.03 12.46 15.61
CA VAL A 233 3.37 13.87 15.38
C VAL A 233 3.83 14.17 13.95
N HIS A 234 4.15 13.15 13.18
CA HIS A 234 4.62 13.27 11.81
C HIS A 234 3.80 12.34 10.90
N PRO A 235 3.53 12.71 9.62
CA PRO A 235 3.83 14.00 8.98
C PRO A 235 2.92 15.14 9.48
N ASP A 236 3.31 16.39 9.22
CA ASP A 236 2.38 17.52 9.34
C ASP A 236 1.27 17.37 8.32
N ILE A 237 0.01 17.56 8.77
CA ILE A 237 -1.16 17.29 7.92
C ILE A 237 -1.30 18.29 6.77
N ALA A 238 -0.89 19.55 6.99
CA ALA A 238 -0.97 20.58 5.96
C ALA A 238 0.13 20.35 4.89
N GLU A 239 1.31 19.90 5.29
CA GLU A 239 2.37 19.53 4.33
C GLU A 239 1.96 18.28 3.54
N PHE A 240 1.31 17.30 4.17
CA PHE A 240 0.78 16.13 3.47
C PHE A 240 -0.31 16.52 2.46
N GLU A 241 -1.20 17.45 2.83
CA GLU A 241 -2.24 18.00 1.94
C GLU A 241 -1.64 18.75 0.75
N LYS A 242 -0.56 19.51 0.95
CA LYS A 242 0.17 20.17 -0.14
C LYS A 242 0.68 19.16 -1.17
N SER A 243 1.14 17.99 -0.73
CA SER A 243 1.62 16.93 -1.64
C SER A 243 0.50 16.31 -2.45
N ILE A 244 -0.65 16.02 -1.85
CA ILE A 244 -1.85 15.57 -2.57
C ILE A 244 -2.21 16.58 -3.68
N ASN A 245 -2.23 17.86 -3.35
CA ASN A 245 -2.55 18.92 -4.31
C ASN A 245 -1.49 19.05 -5.42
N ALA A 246 -0.21 18.95 -5.08
CA ALA A 246 0.88 19.04 -6.04
C ALA A 246 0.85 17.91 -7.07
N PHE A 247 0.68 16.67 -6.61
CA PHE A 247 0.61 15.51 -7.51
C PHE A 247 -0.66 15.52 -8.37
N SER A 248 -1.80 15.84 -7.77
CA SER A 248 -3.05 16.03 -8.52
C SER A 248 -2.92 17.12 -9.58
N SER A 249 -2.28 18.25 -9.25
CA SER A 249 -2.03 19.35 -10.19
C SER A 249 -1.01 18.98 -11.29
N ALA A 250 -0.15 17.98 -11.06
CA ALA A 250 0.70 17.40 -12.10
C ALA A 250 -0.09 16.48 -13.05
N GLY A 251 -1.41 16.30 -12.80
CA GLY A 251 -2.34 15.57 -13.64
C GLY A 251 -2.22 14.06 -13.50
N VAL A 252 -1.93 13.54 -12.32
CA VAL A 252 -1.91 12.11 -11.98
C VAL A 252 -2.84 11.84 -10.80
N LYS A 253 -3.31 10.60 -10.69
CA LYS A 253 -4.03 10.11 -9.50
C LYS A 253 -3.09 10.10 -8.30
N VAL A 254 -3.67 10.27 -7.11
CA VAL A 254 -2.95 10.09 -5.85
C VAL A 254 -3.49 8.85 -5.15
N MET A 255 -2.63 8.07 -4.55
CA MET A 255 -3.01 6.97 -3.67
C MET A 255 -2.27 7.09 -2.35
N ILE A 256 -2.91 6.63 -1.28
CA ILE A 256 -2.26 6.35 0.00
C ILE A 256 -2.09 4.83 0.03
N THR A 257 -0.86 4.35 -0.12
CA THR A 257 -0.61 2.98 -0.56
C THR A 257 -0.30 2.01 0.57
N GLU A 258 0.23 2.51 1.69
CA GLU A 258 0.80 1.70 2.76
C GLU A 258 0.48 2.30 4.14
N TRP A 259 -0.75 2.80 4.30
CA TRP A 259 -1.13 3.56 5.48
C TRP A 259 -1.01 2.76 6.76
N ASP A 260 -0.15 3.21 7.62
CA ASP A 260 -0.03 2.81 9.01
C ASP A 260 0.36 4.02 9.88
N MET A 261 0.19 3.91 11.19
CA MET A 261 0.56 4.98 12.12
C MET A 261 1.14 4.37 13.40
N SER A 262 2.47 4.45 13.54
CA SER A 262 3.11 4.01 14.79
C SER A 262 2.66 4.86 15.98
N ALA A 263 2.26 4.19 17.05
CA ALA A 263 1.99 4.83 18.34
C ALA A 263 3.25 4.89 19.24
N LEU A 264 4.34 4.27 18.81
CA LEU A 264 5.58 4.15 19.56
C LEU A 264 6.57 5.27 19.20
N PRO A 265 7.55 5.54 20.07
CA PRO A 265 8.68 6.39 19.70
C PRO A 265 9.38 5.86 18.44
N SER A 266 9.81 6.77 17.58
CA SER A 266 10.55 6.38 16.35
C SER A 266 11.84 5.68 16.73
N ALA A 267 12.00 4.47 16.20
CA ALA A 267 13.25 3.69 16.29
C ALA A 267 14.12 3.89 15.03
N TRP A 268 13.69 4.73 14.08
CA TRP A 268 14.45 5.03 12.88
C TRP A 268 15.72 5.80 13.25
N GLY A 269 16.86 5.32 12.78
CA GLY A 269 18.14 6.03 12.84
C GLY A 269 18.25 7.10 11.74
N ALA A 270 19.48 7.46 11.39
CA ALA A 270 19.75 8.37 10.27
C ALA A 270 19.45 7.77 8.89
N SER A 271 19.28 6.46 8.79
CA SER A 271 18.98 5.73 7.55
C SER A 271 17.52 5.26 7.55
N ALA A 272 16.82 5.49 6.44
CA ALA A 272 15.50 4.92 6.15
C ALA A 272 15.60 3.64 5.31
N ASN A 273 16.79 3.03 5.20
CA ASN A 273 16.99 1.81 4.43
C ASN A 273 16.40 0.60 5.19
N ILE A 274 15.48 -0.11 4.57
CA ILE A 274 14.81 -1.29 5.14
C ILE A 274 15.79 -2.45 5.46
N SER A 275 17.02 -2.40 4.99
CA SER A 275 18.06 -3.38 5.33
C SER A 275 18.73 -3.10 6.68
N ASP A 276 18.55 -1.92 7.26
CA ASP A 276 19.24 -1.48 8.46
C ASP A 276 18.43 -1.82 9.71
N THR A 277 18.62 -3.04 10.22
CA THR A 277 18.01 -3.48 11.48
C THR A 277 18.78 -2.95 12.69
N GLN A 278 18.06 -2.68 13.79
CA GLN A 278 18.62 -2.23 15.06
C GLN A 278 18.43 -3.30 16.15
N GLU A 279 19.34 -3.31 17.11
CA GLU A 279 19.20 -4.13 18.32
C GLU A 279 18.00 -3.64 19.14
N PHE A 280 17.37 -4.59 19.85
CA PHE A 280 16.22 -4.28 20.69
C PHE A 280 16.59 -3.29 21.80
N ASN A 281 15.79 -2.24 21.94
CA ASN A 281 15.90 -1.26 23.00
C ASN A 281 14.51 -0.92 23.54
N ALA A 282 14.26 -1.25 24.78
CA ALA A 282 12.96 -1.05 25.45
C ALA A 282 12.46 0.41 25.44
N LYS A 283 13.35 1.39 25.33
CA LYS A 283 13.01 2.82 25.14
C LYS A 283 12.07 3.05 23.96
N TYR A 284 12.23 2.25 22.89
CA TYR A 284 11.41 2.34 21.67
C TYR A 284 10.21 1.38 21.66
N ASN A 285 9.99 0.65 22.76
CA ASN A 285 8.86 -0.26 22.93
C ASN A 285 8.21 -0.11 24.33
N PRO A 286 7.77 1.10 24.72
CA PRO A 286 7.29 1.37 26.07
C PRO A 286 5.93 0.76 26.40
N TYR A 287 5.16 0.29 25.44
CA TYR A 287 3.78 -0.18 25.60
C TYR A 287 3.62 -1.63 25.14
N THR A 288 4.09 -2.58 25.96
CA THR A 288 4.12 -4.02 25.59
C THR A 288 2.76 -4.72 25.75
N GLU A 289 1.90 -4.22 26.64
CA GLU A 289 0.60 -4.84 26.96
C GLU A 289 -0.56 -4.12 26.24
N SER A 290 -0.62 -2.81 26.40
CA SER A 290 -1.67 -1.97 25.79
C SER A 290 -1.20 -0.53 25.67
N LEU A 291 -1.82 0.24 24.77
CA LEU A 291 -1.60 1.68 24.74
C LEU A 291 -2.25 2.35 25.95
N PRO A 292 -1.54 3.28 26.64
CA PRO A 292 -2.18 4.17 27.59
C PRO A 292 -3.35 4.91 26.96
N GLU A 293 -4.42 5.14 27.72
CA GLU A 293 -5.67 5.75 27.22
C GLU A 293 -5.41 7.04 26.43
N GLY A 294 -4.65 7.99 26.99
CA GLY A 294 -4.36 9.25 26.31
C GLY A 294 -3.50 9.12 25.04
N VAL A 295 -2.70 8.05 24.92
CA VAL A 295 -1.96 7.74 23.67
C VAL A 295 -2.93 7.16 22.64
N SER A 296 -3.80 6.24 23.06
CA SER A 296 -4.83 5.65 22.22
C SER A 296 -5.79 6.70 21.66
N GLU A 297 -6.24 7.64 22.51
CA GLU A 297 -7.08 8.76 22.08
C GLU A 297 -6.42 9.64 21.04
N LYS A 298 -5.15 10.03 21.25
CA LYS A 298 -4.38 10.82 20.30
C LYS A 298 -4.20 10.08 18.97
N TRP A 299 -3.88 8.80 19.02
CA TRP A 299 -3.74 7.95 17.85
C TRP A 299 -5.04 7.91 17.02
N ASN A 300 -6.18 7.62 17.68
CA ASN A 300 -7.47 7.56 17.02
C ASN A 300 -7.91 8.92 16.44
N ALA A 301 -7.68 10.01 17.18
CA ALA A 301 -8.00 11.36 16.71
C ALA A 301 -7.20 11.72 15.44
N ARG A 302 -5.92 11.36 15.41
CA ARG A 302 -5.06 11.63 14.27
C ARG A 302 -5.43 10.78 13.06
N MET A 303 -5.77 9.49 13.25
CA MET A 303 -6.29 8.64 12.17
C MET A 303 -7.58 9.20 11.58
N GLU A 304 -8.50 9.71 12.43
CA GLU A 304 -9.71 10.39 11.96
C GLU A 304 -9.40 11.66 11.16
N GLU A 305 -8.41 12.43 11.58
CA GLU A 305 -8.00 13.67 10.92
C GLU A 305 -7.48 13.39 9.50
N PHE A 306 -6.57 12.41 9.34
CA PHE A 306 -6.11 11.96 8.03
C PHE A 306 -7.23 11.37 7.18
N PHE A 307 -8.10 10.56 7.75
CA PHE A 307 -9.22 10.02 7.00
C PHE A 307 -10.16 11.11 6.48
N ARG A 308 -10.41 12.18 7.28
CA ARG A 308 -11.15 13.37 6.83
C ARG A 308 -10.43 14.10 5.70
N LEU A 309 -9.10 14.22 5.78
CA LEU A 309 -8.28 14.75 4.70
C LEU A 309 -8.48 13.95 3.42
N PHE A 310 -8.39 12.61 3.48
CA PHE A 310 -8.60 11.76 2.31
C PHE A 310 -10.01 11.90 1.72
N LEU A 311 -11.03 12.02 2.56
CA LEU A 311 -12.40 12.27 2.09
C LEU A 311 -12.52 13.61 1.36
N ARG A 312 -11.90 14.69 1.87
CA ARG A 312 -11.90 16.01 1.19
C ARG A 312 -11.26 15.96 -0.19
N HIS A 313 -10.23 15.13 -0.35
CA HIS A 313 -9.51 14.97 -1.61
C HIS A 313 -9.94 13.77 -2.43
N SER A 314 -11.13 13.25 -2.21
CA SER A 314 -11.63 12.04 -2.89
C SER A 314 -11.76 12.19 -4.43
N ASN A 315 -11.73 13.40 -4.97
CA ASN A 315 -11.64 13.62 -6.42
C ASN A 315 -10.24 13.37 -6.99
N SER A 316 -9.21 13.45 -6.15
CA SER A 316 -7.81 13.24 -6.51
C SER A 316 -7.29 11.90 -6.02
N ILE A 317 -7.76 11.43 -4.86
CA ILE A 317 -7.38 10.17 -4.25
C ILE A 317 -8.21 9.04 -4.82
N SER A 318 -7.57 8.06 -5.44
CA SER A 318 -8.25 6.90 -6.04
C SER A 318 -8.25 5.66 -5.13
N ARG A 319 -7.34 5.58 -4.15
CA ARG A 319 -7.19 4.43 -3.26
C ARG A 319 -6.54 4.84 -1.94
N VAL A 320 -7.01 4.24 -0.84
CA VAL A 320 -6.37 4.28 0.49
C VAL A 320 -6.20 2.84 0.95
N ALA A 321 -4.97 2.39 1.17
CA ALA A 321 -4.64 1.02 1.55
C ALA A 321 -3.85 0.99 2.85
N PHE A 322 -4.28 0.16 3.81
CA PHE A 322 -3.52 -0.13 5.01
C PHE A 322 -2.40 -1.11 4.73
N TRP A 323 -1.25 -0.94 5.38
CA TRP A 323 -0.12 -1.87 5.24
C TRP A 323 -0.19 -3.02 6.24
N GLY A 324 -1.28 -3.78 6.18
CA GLY A 324 -1.63 -4.93 7.02
C GLY A 324 -3.06 -4.87 7.54
N VAL A 325 -3.56 -5.99 8.04
CA VAL A 325 -4.95 -6.14 8.49
C VAL A 325 -5.10 -5.68 9.93
N SER A 326 -4.33 -6.23 10.84
CA SER A 326 -4.39 -6.02 12.30
C SER A 326 -3.02 -5.79 12.91
N ASP A 327 -2.96 -5.23 14.10
CA ASP A 327 -1.71 -4.79 14.74
C ASP A 327 -0.64 -5.88 14.84
N ASP A 328 -1.00 -7.15 14.88
CA ASP A 328 -0.07 -8.27 14.87
C ASP A 328 0.58 -8.50 13.49
N ASP A 329 -0.05 -8.04 12.41
CA ASP A 329 0.50 -8.10 11.05
C ASP A 329 1.47 -6.95 10.75
N SER A 330 1.54 -5.92 11.61
CA SER A 330 2.35 -4.74 11.32
C SER A 330 3.84 -5.09 11.19
N TRP A 331 4.44 -4.72 10.07
CA TRP A 331 5.88 -4.83 9.83
C TRP A 331 6.71 -4.07 10.88
N LEU A 332 6.13 -3.02 11.49
CA LEU A 332 6.73 -2.21 12.54
C LEU A 332 6.98 -2.99 13.85
N ASN A 333 6.39 -4.18 14.01
CA ASN A 333 6.70 -5.09 15.12
C ASN A 333 8.10 -5.69 14.99
N ASN A 334 8.63 -5.75 13.76
CA ASN A 334 9.89 -6.44 13.47
C ASN A 334 10.93 -5.54 12.81
N PHE A 335 10.55 -4.33 12.39
CA PHE A 335 11.42 -3.41 11.69
C PHE A 335 11.22 -1.96 12.16
N PRO A 336 12.25 -1.12 12.28
CA PRO A 336 13.67 -1.42 12.12
C PRO A 336 14.25 -2.23 13.30
N MET A 337 13.44 -2.51 14.32
CA MET A 337 13.82 -3.24 15.52
C MET A 337 12.85 -4.40 15.77
N ARG A 338 13.37 -5.62 15.80
CA ARG A 338 12.56 -6.82 16.02
C ARG A 338 12.06 -6.89 17.47
N GLY A 339 10.82 -7.36 17.65
CA GLY A 339 10.21 -7.61 18.97
C GLY A 339 9.50 -6.39 19.56
N ARG A 340 9.17 -5.40 18.76
CA ARG A 340 8.29 -4.30 19.16
C ARG A 340 6.82 -4.76 19.20
N THR A 341 6.02 -4.03 19.96
CA THR A 341 4.57 -4.22 20.06
C THR A 341 3.89 -2.95 19.55
N ASP A 342 3.85 -2.74 18.24
CA ASP A 342 3.24 -1.53 17.67
C ASP A 342 1.73 -1.69 17.49
N TYR A 343 1.01 -0.58 17.45
CA TYR A 343 -0.46 -0.49 17.36
C TYR A 343 -0.85 0.31 16.12
N ALA A 344 -0.28 -0.06 14.97
CA ALA A 344 -0.23 0.81 13.81
C ALA A 344 -1.44 0.72 12.86
N LEU A 345 -2.29 -0.33 12.99
CA LEU A 345 -3.27 -0.67 11.97
C LEU A 345 -4.74 -0.43 12.42
N ALA A 346 -5.67 -0.69 11.50
CA ALA A 346 -7.08 -0.39 11.68
C ALA A 346 -7.79 -1.30 12.70
N PHE A 347 -7.31 -2.53 12.83
CA PHE A 347 -7.83 -3.52 13.75
C PHE A 347 -6.78 -3.86 14.80
N SER A 348 -7.24 -4.10 16.01
CA SER A 348 -6.39 -4.52 17.13
C SER A 348 -5.93 -5.98 16.97
N ARG A 349 -5.01 -6.46 17.80
CA ARG A 349 -4.54 -7.85 17.80
C ARG A 349 -5.62 -8.88 18.03
N ASP A 350 -6.70 -8.50 18.77
CA ASP A 350 -7.89 -9.32 18.95
C ASP A 350 -8.96 -9.10 17.86
N LEU A 351 -8.54 -8.57 16.71
CA LEU A 351 -9.33 -8.37 15.51
C LEU A 351 -10.56 -7.45 15.65
N LYS A 352 -10.58 -6.63 16.69
CA LYS A 352 -11.65 -5.65 16.86
C LYS A 352 -11.33 -4.35 16.10
N PRO A 353 -12.34 -3.71 15.50
CA PRO A 353 -12.15 -2.40 14.89
C PRO A 353 -11.78 -1.38 15.97
N LYS A 354 -10.74 -0.59 15.73
CA LYS A 354 -10.37 0.49 16.64
C LYS A 354 -11.41 1.64 16.61
N PRO A 355 -11.46 2.52 17.64
CA PRO A 355 -12.50 3.55 17.76
C PRO A 355 -12.69 4.42 16.54
N PHE A 356 -11.61 4.78 15.80
CA PHE A 356 -11.75 5.57 14.57
C PHE A 356 -12.49 4.78 13.46
N VAL A 357 -12.23 3.47 13.33
CA VAL A 357 -12.93 2.60 12.38
C VAL A 357 -14.41 2.51 12.75
N GLU A 358 -14.72 2.31 14.03
CA GLU A 358 -16.11 2.30 14.48
C GLU A 358 -16.84 3.60 14.17
N LYS A 359 -16.17 4.75 14.33
CA LYS A 359 -16.76 6.05 13.98
C LYS A 359 -17.03 6.18 12.49
N ILE A 360 -16.14 5.66 11.63
CA ILE A 360 -16.35 5.60 10.18
C ILE A 360 -17.58 4.74 9.88
N LEU A 361 -17.64 3.52 10.42
CA LEU A 361 -18.75 2.59 10.21
C LEU A 361 -20.10 3.11 10.72
N LYS A 362 -20.10 3.97 11.72
CA LYS A 362 -21.28 4.67 12.26
C LYS A 362 -21.62 5.96 11.47
N GLY A 363 -20.89 6.27 10.38
CA GLY A 363 -21.07 7.49 9.56
C GLY A 363 -20.75 8.79 10.31
N LYS A 364 -19.97 8.74 11.39
CA LYS A 364 -19.60 9.90 12.21
C LYS A 364 -18.37 10.65 11.69
N VAL A 365 -17.59 10.04 10.81
CA VAL A 365 -16.45 10.68 10.14
C VAL A 365 -16.90 11.15 8.77
N ARG A 366 -17.12 12.46 8.64
CA ARG A 366 -17.55 13.10 7.39
C ARG A 366 -16.60 14.25 7.05
N GLU A 367 -16.64 14.71 5.80
CA GLU A 367 -16.02 15.98 5.45
C GLU A 367 -16.58 17.08 6.36
N LYS A 368 -15.71 17.81 7.05
CA LYS A 368 -16.12 19.11 7.56
C LYS A 368 -16.18 20.06 6.37
N ALA A 369 -17.30 20.75 6.17
CA ALA A 369 -17.36 21.86 5.22
C ALA A 369 -16.17 22.79 5.55
N LEU A 370 -15.38 23.14 4.52
CA LEU A 370 -14.38 24.21 4.66
C LEU A 370 -15.11 25.46 5.16
N PRO A 371 -14.59 26.19 6.14
CA PRO A 371 -15.14 27.50 6.45
C PRO A 371 -15.11 28.31 5.16
N LYS A 372 -16.26 28.82 4.75
CA LYS A 372 -16.33 29.74 3.61
C LYS A 372 -15.38 30.88 3.90
N THR A 373 -14.27 30.93 3.17
CA THR A 373 -13.40 32.11 3.16
C THR A 373 -14.25 33.29 2.73
N LYS A 374 -14.43 34.24 3.67
CA LYS A 374 -15.05 35.53 3.40
C LYS A 374 -14.17 36.37 2.51
#